data_b217ae1c3d8c42913530d75864b1f5a7
#
_entry.id   b217ae1c3d8c42913530d75864b1f5a7
#
_cell.length_a   1.000
_cell.length_b   1.000
_cell.length_c   1.000
_cell.angle_alpha   90.00
_cell.angle_beta   90.00
_cell.angle_gamma   90.00
#
_symmetry.space_group_name_H-M   'P 1'
#
loop_
_entity.id
_entity.type
_entity.pdbx_description
1 polymer ?
#
loop_
_entity_poly.entity_id
_entity_poly.type
_entity_poly.pdbx_seq_one_letter_code
_entity_poly.pdbx_strand_id
1 'polypeptide(L)'
;LAREGIMYGSPEALDFTNCYFMTVAYHAYRASNELARERGRAFGGFERSTYAKPAGAGNYFDRYVNGRETLEPRTPVVRELFARFGVALPTAADWADLQRAVLQSGLYNQNLQAVPPTGSISYINHATSSIHPIASKIEIRKEGKIGRMYYPAPYMTNENLDLYQD
;
A
#
# COMPACT_ATOMS: atom_id res chain seq x y z
N LEU A 1 4.33 9.81 0.52
CA LEU A 1 4.17 10.91 1.49
C LEU A 1 5.14 12.04 1.19
N ALA A 2 6.45 11.85 1.34
CA ALA A 2 7.46 12.90 1.18
C ALA A 2 7.40 13.63 -0.18
N ARG A 3 7.21 12.89 -1.28
CA ARG A 3 7.05 13.48 -2.62
C ARG A 3 5.88 14.47 -2.72
N GLU A 4 4.81 14.22 -1.97
CA GLU A 4 3.59 15.04 -1.98
C GLU A 4 3.53 16.04 -0.82
N GLY A 5 4.63 16.23 -0.10
CA GLY A 5 4.71 17.14 1.03
C GLY A 5 3.85 16.75 2.24
N ILE A 6 3.43 15.48 2.31
CA ILE A 6 2.61 14.98 3.43
C ILE A 6 3.54 14.59 4.58
N MET A 7 3.39 15.27 5.71
CA MET A 7 4.21 15.04 6.90
C MET A 7 3.95 13.64 7.48
N TYR A 8 5.04 12.90 7.74
CA TYR A 8 4.95 11.57 8.35
C TYR A 8 4.30 11.63 9.73
N GLY A 9 3.34 10.74 9.97
CA GLY A 9 2.59 10.68 11.23
C GLY A 9 1.41 11.66 11.33
N SER A 10 1.20 12.52 10.34
CA SER A 10 0.01 13.39 10.29
C SER A 10 -1.28 12.61 10.01
N PRO A 11 -2.46 13.18 10.30
CA PRO A 11 -3.74 12.61 9.88
C PRO A 11 -3.82 12.33 8.38
N GLU A 12 -3.27 13.22 7.56
CA GLU A 12 -3.19 13.09 6.10
C GLU A 12 -2.30 11.90 5.69
N ALA A 13 -1.20 11.68 6.42
CA ALA A 13 -0.31 10.54 6.16
C ALA A 13 -1.00 9.21 6.44
N LEU A 14 -1.75 9.11 7.54
CA LEU A 14 -2.52 7.92 7.89
C LEU A 14 -3.63 7.67 6.88
N ASP A 15 -4.35 8.72 6.50
CA ASP A 15 -5.44 8.67 5.54
C ASP A 15 -4.94 8.25 4.14
N PHE A 16 -3.87 8.89 3.66
CA PHE A 16 -3.24 8.51 2.39
C PHE A 16 -2.78 7.05 2.40
N THR A 17 -2.09 6.64 3.46
CA THR A 17 -1.56 5.28 3.59
C THR A 17 -2.69 4.25 3.58
N ASN A 18 -3.79 4.52 4.30
CA ASN A 18 -4.96 3.66 4.30
C ASN A 18 -5.54 3.50 2.88
N CYS A 19 -5.85 4.61 2.21
CA CYS A 19 -6.44 4.59 0.87
C CYS A 19 -5.51 3.93 -0.16
N TYR A 20 -4.21 4.22 -0.09
CA TYR A 20 -3.22 3.66 -1.00
C TYR A 20 -3.12 2.13 -0.87
N PHE A 21 -2.86 1.64 0.34
CA PHE A 21 -2.70 0.20 0.56
C PHE A 21 -4.00 -0.58 0.38
N MET A 22 -5.15 -0.01 0.73
CA MET A 22 -6.46 -0.58 0.47
C MET A 22 -6.70 -0.77 -1.04
N THR A 23 -6.36 0.24 -1.85
CA THR A 23 -6.50 0.17 -3.32
C THR A 23 -5.57 -0.87 -3.92
N VAL A 24 -4.30 -0.88 -3.50
CA VAL A 24 -3.33 -1.90 -3.95
C VAL A 24 -3.79 -3.30 -3.54
N ALA A 25 -4.28 -3.48 -2.32
CA ALA A 25 -4.82 -4.75 -1.84
C ALA A 25 -5.98 -5.25 -2.70
N TYR A 26 -6.96 -4.37 -2.98
CA TYR A 26 -8.11 -4.72 -3.82
C TYR A 26 -7.68 -5.27 -5.18
N HIS A 27 -6.83 -4.53 -5.88
CA HIS A 27 -6.37 -4.95 -7.21
C HIS A 27 -5.50 -6.22 -7.17
N ALA A 28 -4.69 -6.40 -6.13
CA ALA A 28 -3.91 -7.61 -5.95
C ALA A 28 -4.80 -8.84 -5.70
N TYR A 29 -5.83 -8.72 -4.84
CA TYR A 29 -6.78 -9.80 -4.61
C TYR A 29 -7.60 -10.11 -5.86
N ARG A 30 -8.04 -9.09 -6.60
CA ARG A 30 -8.76 -9.26 -7.86
C ARG A 30 -7.92 -10.02 -8.88
N ALA A 31 -6.68 -9.59 -9.11
CA ALA A 31 -5.78 -10.27 -10.05
C ALA A 31 -5.49 -11.72 -9.63
N SER A 32 -5.32 -11.98 -8.33
CA SER A 32 -5.11 -13.34 -7.83
C SER A 32 -6.35 -14.23 -7.99
N ASN A 33 -7.54 -13.67 -7.87
CA ASN A 33 -8.79 -14.40 -8.16
C ASN A 33 -8.94 -14.68 -9.66
N GLU A 34 -8.63 -13.72 -10.53
CA GLU A 34 -8.62 -13.91 -11.97
C GLU A 34 -7.67 -15.05 -12.37
N LEU A 35 -6.45 -15.07 -11.81
CA LEU A 35 -5.49 -16.17 -12.01
C LEU A 35 -6.03 -17.51 -11.50
N ALA A 36 -6.71 -17.54 -10.36
CA ALA A 36 -7.30 -18.79 -9.84
C ALA A 36 -8.37 -19.33 -10.80
N ARG A 37 -9.19 -18.47 -11.38
CA ARG A 37 -10.18 -18.85 -12.40
C ARG A 37 -9.51 -19.38 -13.67
N GLU A 38 -8.52 -18.68 -14.20
CA GLU A 38 -7.80 -19.08 -15.40
C GLU A 38 -7.08 -20.42 -15.23
N ARG A 39 -6.49 -20.65 -14.05
CA ARG A 39 -5.72 -21.85 -13.75
C ARG A 39 -6.58 -23.00 -13.21
N GLY A 40 -7.86 -22.76 -12.92
CA GLY A 40 -8.79 -23.74 -12.39
C GLY A 40 -8.42 -24.25 -10.98
N ARG A 41 -7.67 -23.47 -10.21
CA ARG A 41 -7.25 -23.84 -8.85
C ARG A 41 -6.93 -22.64 -7.97
N ALA A 42 -7.22 -22.75 -6.69
CA ALA A 42 -6.73 -21.85 -5.66
C ALA A 42 -5.37 -22.32 -5.10
N PHE A 43 -4.76 -21.50 -4.21
CA PHE A 43 -3.56 -21.90 -3.47
C PHE A 43 -3.87 -23.07 -2.53
N GLY A 44 -2.84 -23.89 -2.20
CA GLY A 44 -2.99 -25.05 -1.33
C GLY A 44 -3.46 -24.65 0.08
N GLY A 45 -4.57 -25.24 0.54
CA GLY A 45 -5.16 -24.94 1.85
C GLY A 45 -6.09 -23.72 1.88
N PHE A 46 -6.49 -23.23 0.72
CA PHE A 46 -7.45 -22.11 0.61
C PHE A 46 -8.70 -22.34 1.46
N GLU A 47 -9.25 -23.54 1.46
CA GLU A 47 -10.46 -23.94 2.17
C GLU A 47 -10.38 -23.78 3.70
N ARG A 48 -9.15 -23.71 4.25
CA ARG A 48 -8.89 -23.48 5.68
C ARG A 48 -8.60 -22.02 6.02
N SER A 49 -8.51 -21.17 5.00
CA SER A 49 -8.19 -19.76 5.16
C SER A 49 -9.41 -18.93 5.58
N THR A 50 -9.15 -17.71 6.07
CA THR A 50 -10.21 -16.74 6.34
C THR A 50 -10.90 -16.25 5.07
N TYR A 51 -10.28 -16.41 3.89
CA TYR A 51 -10.86 -16.05 2.60
C TYR A 51 -12.00 -17.01 2.18
N ALA A 52 -11.95 -18.27 2.62
CA ALA A 52 -12.97 -19.28 2.31
C ALA A 52 -14.15 -19.30 3.27
N LYS A 53 -14.09 -18.54 4.38
CA LYS A 53 -15.23 -18.45 5.30
C LYS A 53 -16.44 -17.81 4.63
N PRO A 54 -17.67 -18.20 4.99
CA PRO A 54 -18.87 -17.55 4.48
C PRO A 54 -18.87 -16.04 4.78
N ALA A 55 -19.47 -15.24 3.90
CA ALA A 55 -19.67 -13.82 4.12
C ALA A 55 -20.42 -13.57 5.43
N GLY A 56 -19.96 -12.60 6.22
CA GLY A 56 -20.53 -12.30 7.54
C GLY A 56 -20.14 -13.25 8.68
N ALA A 57 -19.41 -14.33 8.38
CA ALA A 57 -18.98 -15.35 9.37
C ALA A 57 -17.46 -15.27 9.66
N GLY A 58 -16.88 -14.07 9.61
CA GLY A 58 -15.45 -13.83 9.81
C GLY A 58 -14.61 -14.07 8.56
N ASN A 59 -15.20 -13.86 7.39
CA ASN A 59 -14.49 -13.78 6.13
C ASN A 59 -13.55 -12.56 6.14
N TYR A 60 -12.38 -12.71 5.52
CA TYR A 60 -11.38 -11.65 5.48
C TYR A 60 -11.91 -10.33 4.92
N PHE A 61 -12.77 -10.38 3.90
CA PHE A 61 -13.32 -9.21 3.22
C PHE A 61 -14.47 -8.53 3.98
N ASP A 62 -15.03 -9.15 5.00
CA ASP A 62 -16.12 -8.58 5.81
C ASP A 62 -15.77 -7.19 6.38
N ARG A 63 -14.47 -6.93 6.64
CA ARG A 63 -13.99 -5.64 7.13
C ARG A 63 -14.26 -4.48 6.17
N TYR A 64 -14.16 -4.75 4.88
CA TYR A 64 -14.39 -3.77 3.81
C TYR A 64 -15.88 -3.64 3.45
N VAL A 65 -16.58 -4.77 3.43
CA VAL A 65 -18.00 -4.82 3.07
C VAL A 65 -18.90 -4.24 4.16
N ASN A 66 -18.58 -4.49 5.44
CA ASN A 66 -19.42 -4.10 6.58
C ASN A 66 -19.04 -2.73 7.19
N GLY A 67 -18.25 -1.91 6.50
CA GLY A 67 -17.90 -0.56 6.94
C GLY A 67 -16.99 -0.49 8.17
N ARG A 68 -16.26 -1.57 8.48
CA ARG A 68 -15.23 -1.55 9.55
C ARG A 68 -13.97 -0.82 9.13
N GLU A 69 -13.65 -0.86 7.84
CA GLU A 69 -12.53 -0.13 7.24
C GLU A 69 -13.05 1.12 6.53
N THR A 70 -12.24 2.16 6.55
CA THR A 70 -12.54 3.40 5.81
C THR A 70 -12.12 3.21 4.36
N LEU A 71 -13.09 3.34 3.45
CA LEU A 71 -12.88 3.16 2.00
C LEU A 71 -12.70 4.48 1.25
N GLU A 72 -12.98 5.62 1.89
CA GLU A 72 -12.89 6.94 1.29
C GLU A 72 -11.89 7.82 2.03
N PRO A 73 -11.24 8.80 1.34
CA PRO A 73 -10.37 9.77 1.98
C PRO A 73 -11.14 10.63 2.99
N ARG A 74 -10.62 10.73 4.19
CA ARG A 74 -11.19 11.54 5.27
C ARG A 74 -10.75 13.01 5.19
N THR A 75 -9.51 13.23 4.72
CA THR A 75 -8.91 14.56 4.66
C THR A 75 -9.07 15.19 3.27
N PRO A 76 -9.27 16.52 3.17
CA PRO A 76 -9.37 17.20 1.87
C PRO A 76 -8.12 17.01 1.01
N VAL A 77 -6.94 17.08 1.61
CA VAL A 77 -5.65 16.93 0.92
C VAL A 77 -5.56 15.57 0.20
N VAL A 78 -5.91 14.48 0.89
CA VAL A 78 -5.85 13.14 0.31
C VAL A 78 -6.93 12.96 -0.77
N ARG A 79 -8.13 13.52 -0.56
CA ARG A 79 -9.19 13.49 -1.56
C ARG A 79 -8.79 14.18 -2.85
N GLU A 80 -8.21 15.39 -2.76
CA GLU A 80 -7.71 16.13 -3.90
C GLU A 80 -6.57 15.40 -4.61
N LEU A 81 -5.69 14.75 -3.85
CA LEU A 81 -4.57 14.00 -4.39
C LEU A 81 -5.05 12.82 -5.25
N PHE A 82 -5.97 12.00 -4.74
CA PHE A 82 -6.53 10.88 -5.50
C PHE A 82 -7.33 11.36 -6.73
N ALA A 83 -8.07 12.45 -6.61
CA ALA A 83 -8.79 13.07 -7.72
C ALA A 83 -7.82 13.59 -8.81
N ARG A 84 -6.73 14.25 -8.42
CA ARG A 84 -5.70 14.76 -9.33
C ARG A 84 -5.05 13.66 -10.15
N PHE A 85 -4.81 12.50 -9.56
CA PHE A 85 -4.23 11.34 -10.25
C PHE A 85 -5.27 10.45 -10.93
N GLY A 86 -6.55 10.77 -10.83
CA GLY A 86 -7.62 9.99 -11.46
C GLY A 86 -7.73 8.56 -10.92
N VAL A 87 -7.33 8.33 -9.66
CA VAL A 87 -7.37 7.01 -9.03
C VAL A 87 -8.74 6.78 -8.41
N ALA A 88 -9.51 5.85 -8.99
CA ALA A 88 -10.76 5.39 -8.41
C ALA A 88 -10.50 4.45 -7.22
N LEU A 89 -11.10 4.75 -6.09
CA LEU A 89 -11.04 3.90 -4.90
C LEU A 89 -12.11 2.82 -4.97
N PRO A 90 -11.81 1.57 -4.59
CA PRO A 90 -12.79 0.50 -4.54
C PRO A 90 -13.85 0.78 -3.47
N THR A 91 -15.10 0.67 -3.86
CA THR A 91 -16.27 0.84 -3.00
C THR A 91 -16.58 -0.43 -2.19
N ALA A 92 -17.48 -0.32 -1.21
CA ALA A 92 -17.98 -1.50 -0.49
C ALA A 92 -18.66 -2.52 -1.43
N ALA A 93 -19.32 -2.04 -2.50
CA ALA A 93 -19.91 -2.90 -3.51
C ALA A 93 -18.84 -3.67 -4.30
N ASP A 94 -17.74 -3.00 -4.70
CA ASP A 94 -16.61 -3.65 -5.37
C ASP A 94 -15.98 -4.74 -4.49
N TRP A 95 -15.82 -4.46 -3.21
CA TRP A 95 -15.31 -5.46 -2.24
C TRP A 95 -16.27 -6.63 -2.05
N ALA A 96 -17.60 -6.38 -2.04
CA ALA A 96 -18.61 -7.45 -1.95
C ALA A 96 -18.59 -8.34 -3.20
N ASP A 97 -18.44 -7.74 -4.38
CA ASP A 97 -18.31 -8.48 -5.64
C ASP A 97 -17.04 -9.34 -5.66
N LEU A 98 -15.92 -8.77 -5.23
CA LEU A 98 -14.66 -9.52 -5.09
C LEU A 98 -14.79 -10.66 -4.07
N GLN A 99 -15.43 -10.43 -2.92
CA GLN A 99 -15.69 -11.47 -1.92
C GLN A 99 -16.47 -12.64 -2.53
N ARG A 100 -17.53 -12.36 -3.28
CA ARG A 100 -18.33 -13.40 -3.96
C ARG A 100 -17.48 -14.17 -4.98
N ALA A 101 -16.68 -13.47 -5.78
CA ALA A 101 -15.82 -14.09 -6.77
C ALA A 101 -14.74 -14.98 -6.13
N VAL A 102 -14.16 -14.54 -5.02
CA VAL A 102 -13.18 -15.34 -4.27
C VAL A 102 -13.81 -16.56 -3.62
N LEU A 103 -15.04 -16.46 -3.11
CA LEU A 103 -15.77 -17.62 -2.59
C LEU A 103 -16.07 -18.67 -3.67
N GLN A 104 -16.24 -18.25 -4.93
CA GLN A 104 -16.50 -19.17 -6.05
C GLN A 104 -15.23 -19.84 -6.58
N SER A 105 -14.13 -19.12 -6.71
CA SER A 105 -12.94 -19.56 -7.46
C SER A 105 -11.63 -19.55 -6.66
N GLY A 106 -11.68 -19.01 -5.45
CA GLY A 106 -10.49 -18.89 -4.58
C GLY A 106 -9.54 -17.78 -4.98
N LEU A 107 -8.35 -17.83 -4.39
CA LEU A 107 -7.19 -17.00 -4.72
C LEU A 107 -6.04 -17.90 -5.17
N TYR A 108 -5.31 -17.50 -6.20
CA TYR A 108 -4.17 -18.26 -6.70
C TYR A 108 -2.94 -18.13 -5.79
N ASN A 109 -2.73 -16.92 -5.22
CA ASN A 109 -1.60 -16.60 -4.36
C ASN A 109 -2.06 -16.51 -2.89
N GLN A 110 -1.32 -17.14 -2.00
CA GLN A 110 -1.58 -17.07 -0.55
C GLN A 110 -1.19 -15.70 0.03
N ASN A 111 -0.05 -15.15 -0.40
CA ASN A 111 0.48 -13.87 0.03
C ASN A 111 0.56 -12.92 -1.17
N LEU A 112 0.03 -11.72 -1.03
CA LEU A 112 -0.10 -10.76 -2.13
C LEU A 112 0.68 -9.47 -1.91
N GLN A 113 1.00 -9.14 -0.67
CA GLN A 113 1.72 -7.93 -0.32
C GLN A 113 2.81 -8.22 0.71
N ALA A 114 3.92 -7.52 0.57
CA ALA A 114 4.99 -7.46 1.55
C ALA A 114 5.49 -6.02 1.68
N VAL A 115 6.00 -5.66 2.85
CA VAL A 115 6.66 -4.38 3.09
C VAL A 115 8.13 -4.68 3.44
N PRO A 116 8.99 -4.91 2.42
CA PRO A 116 10.39 -5.22 2.62
C PRO A 116 11.19 -3.97 3.00
N PRO A 117 12.41 -4.12 3.57
CA PRO A 117 13.26 -2.98 3.94
C PRO A 117 13.78 -2.13 2.77
N THR A 118 13.71 -2.57 1.54
CA THR A 118 14.07 -1.89 0.27
C THR A 118 15.30 -0.95 0.31
N GLY A 119 16.32 -1.28 1.11
CA GLY A 119 17.49 -0.41 1.32
C GLY A 119 18.18 0.01 0.03
N SER A 120 18.78 -0.93 -0.71
CA SER A 120 19.54 -0.63 -1.93
C SER A 120 18.66 -0.15 -3.08
N ILE A 121 17.46 -0.70 -3.25
CA ILE A 121 16.57 -0.31 -4.35
C ILE A 121 16.04 1.13 -4.21
N SER A 122 15.94 1.63 -2.98
CA SER A 122 15.49 2.99 -2.73
C SER A 122 16.45 4.04 -3.31
N TYR A 123 17.75 3.75 -3.38
CA TYR A 123 18.73 4.65 -4.01
C TYR A 123 18.61 4.69 -5.52
N ILE A 124 18.39 3.52 -6.13
CA ILE A 124 18.18 3.43 -7.59
C ILE A 124 16.94 4.22 -7.99
N ASN A 125 15.89 4.15 -7.17
CA ASN A 125 14.62 4.82 -7.44
C ASN A 125 14.52 6.24 -6.88
N HIS A 126 15.57 6.78 -6.24
CA HIS A 126 15.53 8.06 -5.54
C HIS A 126 14.30 8.20 -4.63
N ALA A 127 14.03 7.18 -3.82
CA ALA A 127 12.87 7.07 -2.96
C ALA A 127 13.25 6.78 -1.51
N THR A 128 12.31 6.90 -0.59
CA THR A 128 12.49 6.45 0.80
C THR A 128 12.56 4.94 0.89
N SER A 129 13.30 4.44 1.87
CA SER A 129 13.38 2.99 2.14
C SER A 129 12.12 2.51 2.83
N SER A 130 11.46 1.49 2.28
CA SER A 130 10.23 0.90 2.82
C SER A 130 9.16 1.96 3.13
N ILE A 131 8.57 1.88 4.33
CA ILE A 131 7.62 2.86 4.87
C ILE A 131 8.28 3.84 5.86
N HIS A 132 9.61 3.88 5.90
CA HIS A 132 10.32 4.72 6.85
C HIS A 132 10.20 6.21 6.49
N PRO A 133 10.15 7.10 7.50
CA PRO A 133 10.28 8.53 7.27
C PRO A 133 11.69 8.86 6.77
N ILE A 134 11.84 10.04 6.19
CA ILE A 134 13.16 10.63 5.95
C ILE A 134 13.73 11.03 7.31
N ALA A 135 14.89 10.48 7.67
CA ALA A 135 15.49 10.67 8.98
C ALA A 135 16.42 11.89 9.07
N SER A 136 16.96 12.35 7.93
CA SER A 136 17.88 13.49 7.87
C SER A 136 17.93 14.09 6.47
N LYS A 137 18.35 15.36 6.36
CA LYS A 137 18.60 16.03 5.08
C LYS A 137 19.69 15.34 4.26
N ILE A 138 20.71 14.81 4.94
CA ILE A 138 21.83 14.12 4.31
C ILE A 138 22.04 12.79 5.01
N GLU A 139 21.93 11.70 4.27
CA GLU A 139 22.27 10.37 4.77
C GLU A 139 23.78 10.11 4.54
N ILE A 140 24.48 9.72 5.58
CA ILE A 140 25.90 9.37 5.52
C ILE A 140 26.02 7.84 5.53
N ARG A 141 26.59 7.28 4.48
CA ARG A 141 26.86 5.86 4.38
C ARG A 141 28.35 5.55 4.28
N LYS A 142 28.73 4.41 4.83
CA LYS A 142 30.06 3.88 4.67
C LYS A 142 30.00 2.76 3.62
N GLU A 143 30.56 3.00 2.45
CA GLU A 143 30.55 2.04 1.34
C GLU A 143 31.94 1.45 1.12
N GLY A 144 32.16 0.27 1.69
CA GLY A 144 33.35 -0.56 1.47
C GLY A 144 34.69 0.21 1.52
N LYS A 145 35.45 0.15 0.42
CA LYS A 145 36.74 0.85 0.26
C LYS A 145 36.63 2.31 -0.16
N ILE A 146 35.43 2.77 -0.60
CA ILE A 146 35.22 4.14 -1.09
C ILE A 146 35.15 5.14 0.06
N GLY A 147 34.80 4.68 1.27
CA GLY A 147 34.72 5.53 2.45
C GLY A 147 33.30 6.03 2.73
N ARG A 148 33.19 7.30 3.16
CA ARG A 148 31.87 7.90 3.48
C ARG A 148 31.28 8.54 2.22
N MET A 149 30.04 8.14 1.90
CA MET A 149 29.24 8.75 0.84
C MET A 149 28.09 9.54 1.46
N TYR A 150 27.77 10.67 0.84
CA TYR A 150 26.72 11.58 1.30
C TYR A 150 25.59 11.59 0.28
N TYR A 151 24.40 11.19 0.71
CA TYR A 151 23.21 11.15 -0.13
C TYR A 151 22.20 12.18 0.36
N PRO A 152 21.76 13.13 -0.49
CA PRO A 152 20.68 14.04 -0.12
C PRO A 152 19.39 13.27 0.06
N ALA A 153 18.53 13.74 0.95
CA ALA A 153 17.19 13.18 1.14
C ALA A 153 16.41 13.19 -0.19
N PRO A 154 15.65 12.12 -0.50
CA PRO A 154 14.83 12.09 -1.71
C PRO A 154 13.76 13.20 -1.67
N TYR A 155 13.44 13.75 -2.84
CA TYR A 155 12.43 14.79 -3.05
C TYR A 155 12.73 16.15 -2.40
N MET A 156 13.92 16.36 -1.88
CA MET A 156 14.35 17.64 -1.29
C MET A 156 14.55 18.68 -2.38
N THR A 157 13.96 19.86 -2.21
CA THR A 157 14.11 21.04 -3.04
C THR A 157 14.37 22.28 -2.17
N ASN A 158 14.76 23.40 -2.79
CA ASN A 158 14.95 24.63 -2.04
C ASN A 158 13.65 25.13 -1.38
N GLU A 159 12.50 24.87 -2.01
CA GLU A 159 11.18 25.30 -1.53
C GLU A 159 10.68 24.47 -0.33
N ASN A 160 11.15 23.24 -0.18
CA ASN A 160 10.68 22.34 0.89
C ASN A 160 11.75 21.98 1.91
N LEU A 161 12.90 22.63 1.84
CA LEU A 161 14.06 22.33 2.70
C LEU A 161 13.72 22.42 4.20
N ASP A 162 12.86 23.36 4.58
CA ASP A 162 12.46 23.59 5.97
C ASP A 162 11.52 22.50 6.53
N LEU A 163 10.95 21.66 5.64
CA LEU A 163 10.13 20.50 6.05
C LEU A 163 10.98 19.30 6.49
N TYR A 164 12.28 19.31 6.17
CA TYR A 164 13.19 18.25 6.57
C TYR A 164 13.89 18.65 7.88
N GLN A 165 13.86 17.75 8.84
CA GLN A 165 14.59 17.95 10.10
C GLN A 165 16.10 17.79 9.90
N ASP A 166 16.87 18.49 10.71
CA ASP A 166 18.34 18.40 10.73
C ASP A 166 18.81 17.09 11.39
#